data_b1766de052a9dad47a1973da567443ef
#
_entry.id   b1766de052a9dad47a1973da567443ef
#
_cell.length_a   1.000
_cell.length_b   1.000
_cell.length_c   1.000
_cell.angle_alpha   90.00
_cell.angle_beta   90.00
_cell.angle_gamma   90.00
#
_symmetry.space_group_name_H-M   'P 1'
#
loop_
_entity.id
_entity.type
_entity.pdbx_description
1 polymer ?
#
loop_
_entity_poly.entity_id
_entity_poly.type
_entity_poly.pdbx_seq_one_letter_code
_entity_poly.pdbx_strand_id
1 'polypeptide(L)'
;ATGDDTRDEISGKVTIVSAHVDGVAAGAVSQVYVIAQMSAGSDDVTGGDITYVVICEDAATPGDSENDIDLITNGNSEELDGTAIAAGTTIDSGTTFTFEMTLANCSPGAGDAIEVRIIVNGGGETYAQMEVTSLDGGAVLV
;
A
#
# COMPACT_ATOMS: atom_id res chain seq x y z
N ALA A 1 16.49 -5.99 -23.99
CA ALA A 1 17.33 -7.00 -23.36
C ALA A 1 16.82 -7.32 -21.96
N THR A 2 17.03 -8.55 -21.51
CA THR A 2 16.54 -9.02 -20.21
C THR A 2 17.06 -8.16 -19.05
N GLY A 3 18.31 -7.74 -19.10
CA GLY A 3 18.91 -6.90 -18.06
C GLY A 3 18.25 -5.53 -17.92
N ASP A 4 17.87 -4.94 -19.04
CA ASP A 4 17.19 -3.66 -19.04
C ASP A 4 15.77 -3.79 -18.49
N ASP A 5 15.06 -4.84 -18.87
CA ASP A 5 13.71 -5.11 -18.35
C ASP A 5 13.74 -5.31 -16.83
N THR A 6 14.72 -6.05 -16.34
CA THR A 6 14.88 -6.26 -14.90
C THR A 6 15.17 -4.96 -14.17
N ARG A 7 16.00 -4.10 -14.77
CA ARG A 7 16.32 -2.80 -14.18
C ARG A 7 15.12 -1.89 -14.13
N ASP A 8 14.31 -1.88 -15.18
CA ASP A 8 13.08 -1.08 -15.23
C ASP A 8 12.06 -1.55 -14.19
N GLU A 9 11.97 -2.87 -13.97
CA GLU A 9 11.10 -3.43 -12.95
C GLU A 9 11.50 -3.04 -11.54
N ILE A 10 12.80 -2.87 -11.29
CA ILE A 10 13.32 -2.51 -9.97
C ILE A 10 13.23 -1.01 -9.74
N SER A 11 13.42 -0.21 -10.81
CA SER A 11 13.45 1.24 -10.71
C SER A 11 12.14 1.79 -10.18
N GLY A 12 12.20 2.54 -9.07
CA GLY A 12 11.02 3.12 -8.45
C GLY A 12 10.10 2.11 -7.78
N LYS A 13 10.55 0.89 -7.56
CA LYS A 13 9.73 -0.14 -6.95
C LYS A 13 9.65 0.00 -5.44
N VAL A 14 8.46 -0.13 -4.91
CA VAL A 14 8.19 -0.11 -3.46
C VAL A 14 7.97 -1.54 -2.98
N THR A 15 8.61 -1.89 -1.87
CA THR A 15 8.42 -3.19 -1.22
C THR A 15 7.60 -2.98 0.06
N ILE A 16 6.57 -3.80 0.27
CA ILE A 16 5.81 -3.78 1.51
C ILE A 16 6.57 -4.56 2.57
N VAL A 17 6.99 -3.86 3.62
CA VAL A 17 7.74 -4.48 4.73
C VAL A 17 6.77 -5.11 5.72
N SER A 18 5.69 -4.40 6.04
CA SER A 18 4.71 -4.84 7.01
C SER A 18 3.40 -4.10 6.80
N ALA A 19 2.30 -4.72 7.22
CA ALA A 19 1.00 -4.06 7.23
C ALA A 19 0.19 -4.59 8.40
N HIS A 20 -0.55 -3.71 9.07
CA HIS A 20 -1.41 -4.12 10.17
C HIS A 20 -2.70 -3.32 10.20
N VAL A 21 -3.69 -3.85 10.90
CA VAL A 21 -4.98 -3.20 11.09
C VAL A 21 -4.80 -1.95 11.95
N ASP A 22 -5.23 -0.81 11.45
CA ASP A 22 -5.16 0.46 12.18
C ASP A 22 -6.54 0.99 12.56
N GLY A 23 -7.56 0.68 11.78
CA GLY A 23 -8.92 1.10 12.08
C GLY A 23 -9.94 0.03 11.72
N VAL A 24 -11.00 -0.06 12.51
CA VAL A 24 -12.09 -1.00 12.31
C VAL A 24 -13.40 -0.24 12.45
N ALA A 25 -14.34 -0.49 11.55
CA ALA A 25 -15.67 0.08 11.59
C ALA A 25 -16.69 -0.94 11.11
N ALA A 26 -17.79 -1.06 11.81
CA ALA A 26 -18.92 -1.95 11.44
C ALA A 26 -18.50 -3.40 11.20
N GLY A 27 -17.54 -3.90 11.97
CA GLY A 27 -17.09 -5.30 11.86
C GLY A 27 -16.14 -5.58 10.72
N ALA A 28 -15.55 -4.55 10.13
CA ALA A 28 -14.60 -4.68 9.02
C ALA A 28 -13.43 -3.74 9.20
N VAL A 29 -12.32 -4.06 8.55
CA VAL A 29 -11.14 -3.19 8.54
C VAL A 29 -11.46 -1.94 7.72
N SER A 30 -11.22 -0.76 8.31
CA SER A 30 -11.43 0.52 7.64
C SER A 30 -10.13 1.25 7.33
N GLN A 31 -9.05 0.94 8.03
CA GLN A 31 -7.73 1.53 7.79
C GLN A 31 -6.64 0.49 8.00
N VAL A 32 -5.66 0.52 7.11
CA VAL A 32 -4.48 -0.35 7.17
C VAL A 32 -3.24 0.53 7.23
N TYR A 33 -2.41 0.30 8.22
CA TYR A 33 -1.11 0.98 8.35
C TYR A 33 -0.06 0.14 7.63
N VAL A 34 0.63 0.75 6.69
CA VAL A 34 1.62 0.07 5.85
C VAL A 34 3.00 0.65 6.11
N ILE A 35 3.97 -0.23 6.30
CA ILE A 35 5.38 0.12 6.31
C ILE A 35 5.98 -0.39 5.00
N ALA A 36 6.59 0.51 4.25
CA ALA A 36 7.11 0.21 2.93
C ALA A 36 8.53 0.75 2.77
N GLN A 37 9.23 0.25 1.78
CA GLN A 37 10.60 0.64 1.50
C GLN A 37 10.81 0.80 0.00
N MET A 38 11.47 1.90 -0.40
CA MET A 38 11.94 2.06 -1.76
C MET A 38 13.10 1.09 -2.00
N SER A 39 13.08 0.40 -3.13
CA SER A 39 14.15 -0.53 -3.48
C SER A 39 15.50 0.18 -3.53
N ALA A 40 16.51 -0.45 -2.94
CA ALA A 40 17.87 0.07 -3.00
C ALA A 40 18.34 0.12 -4.47
N GLY A 41 18.93 1.24 -4.85
CA GLY A 41 19.38 1.43 -6.24
C GLY A 41 18.29 1.84 -7.21
N SER A 42 17.04 2.02 -6.75
CA SER A 42 15.98 2.56 -7.60
C SER A 42 16.18 4.07 -7.79
N ASP A 43 15.51 4.63 -8.82
CA ASP A 43 15.46 6.07 -8.97
C ASP A 43 14.63 6.70 -7.85
N ASP A 44 14.97 7.93 -7.50
CA ASP A 44 14.16 8.67 -6.53
C ASP A 44 12.81 8.99 -7.15
N VAL A 45 11.77 8.97 -6.29
CA VAL A 45 10.42 9.32 -6.70
C VAL A 45 9.86 10.36 -5.74
N THR A 46 8.78 11.04 -6.13
CA THR A 46 8.08 11.94 -5.22
C THR A 46 6.85 11.24 -4.63
N GLY A 47 6.38 11.73 -3.50
CA GLY A 47 5.20 11.17 -2.85
C GLY A 47 3.97 11.14 -3.77
N GLY A 48 3.82 12.14 -4.62
CA GLY A 48 2.70 12.20 -5.56
C GLY A 48 2.76 11.19 -6.70
N ASP A 49 3.86 10.48 -6.85
CA ASP A 49 4.01 9.43 -7.86
C ASP A 49 3.53 8.06 -7.38
N ILE A 50 3.23 7.91 -6.10
CA ILE A 50 2.91 6.60 -5.52
C ILE A 50 1.41 6.53 -5.21
N THR A 51 0.78 5.51 -5.79
CA THR A 51 -0.65 5.23 -5.63
C THR A 51 -0.81 3.84 -5.02
N TYR A 52 -1.76 3.68 -4.10
CA TYR A 52 -2.15 2.35 -3.66
C TYR A 52 -3.51 1.97 -4.26
N VAL A 53 -3.68 0.69 -4.50
CA VAL A 53 -4.94 0.10 -4.96
C VAL A 53 -5.26 -1.07 -4.06
N VAL A 54 -6.46 -1.07 -3.48
CA VAL A 54 -6.94 -2.20 -2.69
C VAL A 54 -8.12 -2.82 -3.44
N ILE A 55 -8.05 -4.10 -3.70
CA ILE A 55 -9.09 -4.85 -4.42
C ILE A 55 -9.64 -5.91 -3.47
N CYS A 56 -10.95 -5.99 -3.36
CA CYS A 56 -11.63 -6.93 -2.49
C CYS A 56 -12.88 -7.47 -3.18
N GLU A 57 -13.47 -8.51 -2.59
CA GLU A 57 -14.76 -9.01 -3.02
C GLU A 57 -15.87 -8.10 -2.48
N ASP A 58 -16.85 -7.81 -3.32
CA ASP A 58 -18.05 -7.07 -2.91
C ASP A 58 -18.90 -7.97 -2.01
N ALA A 59 -19.02 -7.60 -0.74
CA ALA A 59 -19.79 -8.37 0.23
C ALA A 59 -21.29 -8.42 -0.10
N ALA A 60 -21.80 -7.38 -0.76
CA ALA A 60 -23.22 -7.31 -1.15
C ALA A 60 -23.53 -8.11 -2.41
N THR A 61 -22.52 -8.31 -3.27
CA THR A 61 -22.69 -9.01 -4.55
C THR A 61 -21.53 -10.00 -4.73
N PRO A 62 -21.63 -11.22 -4.14
CA PRO A 62 -20.57 -12.21 -4.28
C PRO A 62 -20.24 -12.49 -5.76
N GLY A 63 -18.95 -12.53 -6.06
CA GLY A 63 -18.44 -12.70 -7.42
C GLY A 63 -18.03 -11.39 -8.09
N ASP A 64 -18.48 -10.27 -7.60
CA ASP A 64 -18.03 -8.94 -8.06
C ASP A 64 -16.92 -8.45 -7.14
N SER A 65 -16.13 -7.49 -7.65
CA SER A 65 -15.05 -6.88 -6.89
C SER A 65 -15.31 -5.40 -6.66
N GLU A 66 -14.78 -4.90 -5.55
CA GLU A 66 -14.72 -3.48 -5.23
C GLU A 66 -13.28 -3.06 -5.09
N ASN A 67 -13.02 -1.77 -5.17
CA ASN A 67 -11.67 -1.25 -4.99
C ASN A 67 -11.67 0.10 -4.29
N ASP A 68 -10.51 0.39 -3.68
CA ASP A 68 -10.16 1.70 -3.15
C ASP A 68 -8.83 2.10 -3.77
N ILE A 69 -8.77 3.29 -4.35
CA ILE A 69 -7.58 3.81 -5.02
C ILE A 69 -7.31 5.22 -4.50
N ASP A 70 -6.09 5.48 -4.05
CA ASP A 70 -5.71 6.82 -3.66
C ASP A 70 -4.19 6.98 -3.69
N LEU A 71 -3.74 8.22 -3.62
CA LEU A 71 -2.33 8.55 -3.44
C LEU A 71 -1.92 8.27 -1.99
N ILE A 72 -0.71 7.77 -1.77
CA ILE A 72 -0.23 7.56 -0.41
C ILE A 72 -0.19 8.87 0.39
N THR A 73 0.00 9.99 -0.27
CA THR A 73 0.06 11.31 0.38
C THR A 73 -1.26 11.73 1.02
N ASN A 74 -2.36 11.12 0.62
CA ASN A 74 -3.66 11.34 1.26
C ASN A 74 -3.87 10.45 2.49
N GLY A 75 -2.95 9.53 2.75
CA GLY A 75 -3.03 8.57 3.84
C GLY A 75 -1.98 8.78 4.93
N ASN A 76 -1.73 10.01 5.34
CA ASN A 76 -0.79 10.33 6.42
C ASN A 76 0.59 9.71 6.21
N SER A 77 1.13 9.84 5.01
CA SER A 77 2.43 9.29 4.69
C SER A 77 3.55 10.04 5.39
N GLU A 78 4.49 9.31 5.95
CA GLU A 78 5.61 9.85 6.72
C GLU A 78 6.87 9.00 6.51
N GLU A 79 8.02 9.64 6.65
CA GLU A 79 9.28 8.92 6.85
C GLU A 79 9.34 8.41 8.29
N LEU A 80 10.25 7.49 8.59
CA LEU A 80 10.33 6.91 9.93
C LEU A 80 10.65 7.94 11.02
N ASP A 81 11.25 9.06 10.66
CA ASP A 81 11.55 10.14 11.61
C ASP A 81 10.34 11.07 11.87
N GLY A 82 9.21 10.79 11.25
CA GLY A 82 8.00 11.58 11.39
C GLY A 82 7.86 12.72 10.39
N THR A 83 8.81 12.88 9.47
CA THR A 83 8.72 13.90 8.42
C THR A 83 7.61 13.54 7.45
N ALA A 84 6.64 14.44 7.28
CA ALA A 84 5.51 14.20 6.38
C ALA A 84 5.97 14.11 4.92
N ILE A 85 5.37 13.19 4.18
CA ILE A 85 5.61 13.03 2.75
C ILE A 85 4.46 13.68 2.00
N ALA A 86 4.74 14.81 1.36
CA ALA A 86 3.79 15.51 0.50
C ALA A 86 4.00 15.09 -0.97
N ALA A 87 3.14 15.57 -1.86
CA ALA A 87 3.22 15.21 -3.27
C ALA A 87 4.57 15.56 -3.91
N GLY A 88 5.19 16.66 -3.48
CA GLY A 88 6.50 17.10 -4.00
C GLY A 88 7.70 16.60 -3.20
N THR A 89 7.48 15.84 -2.14
CA THR A 89 8.56 15.35 -1.31
C THR A 89 9.28 14.20 -2.01
N THR A 90 10.60 14.31 -2.16
CA THR A 90 11.41 13.25 -2.75
C THR A 90 11.61 12.13 -1.76
N ILE A 91 11.38 10.91 -2.22
CA ILE A 91 11.65 9.68 -1.46
C ILE A 91 12.87 9.03 -2.09
N ASP A 92 13.97 9.03 -1.35
CA ASP A 92 15.24 8.50 -1.84
C ASP A 92 15.22 6.98 -1.89
N SER A 93 16.05 6.40 -2.76
CA SER A 93 16.19 4.94 -2.83
C SER A 93 16.62 4.39 -1.47
N GLY A 94 16.08 3.22 -1.11
CA GLY A 94 16.37 2.57 0.16
C GLY A 94 15.65 3.16 1.37
N THR A 95 14.89 4.25 1.20
CA THR A 95 14.15 4.88 2.30
C THR A 95 12.98 4.02 2.73
N THR A 96 12.81 3.86 4.05
CA THR A 96 11.63 3.25 4.64
C THR A 96 10.64 4.34 5.02
N PHE A 97 9.39 4.15 4.66
CA PHE A 97 8.33 5.12 4.93
C PHE A 97 7.04 4.41 5.29
N THR A 98 6.06 5.16 5.78
CA THR A 98 4.78 4.61 6.20
C THR A 98 3.64 5.40 5.58
N PHE A 99 2.50 4.75 5.42
CA PHE A 99 1.26 5.41 5.02
C PHE A 99 0.06 4.60 5.47
N GLU A 100 -1.10 5.22 5.47
CA GLU A 100 -2.35 4.54 5.74
C GLU A 100 -3.16 4.37 4.47
N MET A 101 -3.74 3.18 4.30
CA MET A 101 -4.73 2.93 3.27
C MET A 101 -6.11 3.03 3.91
N THR A 102 -6.95 3.91 3.38
CA THR A 102 -8.33 4.06 3.85
C THR A 102 -9.23 3.22 2.96
N LEU A 103 -9.99 2.32 3.57
CA LEU A 103 -10.90 1.41 2.87
C LEU A 103 -12.33 1.96 2.99
N ALA A 104 -12.76 2.71 1.98
CA ALA A 104 -14.11 3.27 1.93
C ALA A 104 -15.10 2.31 1.27
N ASN A 105 -14.68 1.63 0.21
CA ASN A 105 -15.50 0.68 -0.52
C ASN A 105 -15.26 -0.75 -0.06
N CYS A 106 -14.00 -1.12 0.16
CA CYS A 106 -13.66 -2.43 0.68
C CYS A 106 -13.97 -2.52 2.17
N SER A 107 -14.58 -3.61 2.57
CA SER A 107 -14.98 -3.85 3.97
C SER A 107 -14.60 -5.28 4.38
N PRO A 108 -13.32 -5.62 4.40
CA PRO A 108 -12.92 -6.98 4.73
C PRO A 108 -13.11 -7.26 6.22
N GLY A 109 -13.84 -8.32 6.53
CA GLY A 109 -13.98 -8.84 7.87
C GLY A 109 -12.95 -9.92 8.15
N ALA A 110 -12.98 -10.47 9.36
CA ALA A 110 -12.09 -11.56 9.74
C ALA A 110 -12.28 -12.76 8.79
N GLY A 111 -11.20 -13.29 8.28
CA GLY A 111 -11.20 -14.38 7.31
C GLY A 111 -11.17 -13.94 5.85
N ASP A 112 -11.37 -12.66 5.58
CA ASP A 112 -11.37 -12.16 4.21
C ASP A 112 -9.95 -11.78 3.76
N ALA A 113 -9.70 -11.89 2.46
CA ALA A 113 -8.43 -11.48 1.85
C ALA A 113 -8.63 -10.23 1.01
N ILE A 114 -7.59 -9.42 0.91
CA ILE A 114 -7.54 -8.28 0.02
C ILE A 114 -6.28 -8.35 -0.83
N GLU A 115 -6.36 -7.82 -2.06
CA GLU A 115 -5.22 -7.66 -2.93
C GLU A 115 -4.78 -6.20 -2.89
N VAL A 116 -3.51 -5.98 -2.63
CA VAL A 116 -2.95 -4.63 -2.54
C VAL A 116 -1.91 -4.46 -3.63
N ARG A 117 -1.98 -3.34 -4.34
CA ARG A 117 -0.97 -2.96 -5.33
C ARG A 117 -0.45 -1.58 -5.01
N ILE A 118 0.85 -1.44 -5.06
CA ILE A 118 1.51 -0.15 -4.93
C ILE A 118 2.10 0.18 -6.29
N ILE A 119 1.64 1.27 -6.89
CA ILE A 119 2.02 1.64 -8.25
C ILE A 119 2.79 2.95 -8.19
N VAL A 120 3.97 2.95 -8.81
CA VAL A 120 4.81 4.13 -8.94
C VAL A 120 4.77 4.61 -10.38
N ASN A 121 4.40 5.87 -10.60
CA ASN A 121 4.36 6.45 -11.94
C ASN A 121 5.74 6.38 -12.58
N GLY A 122 5.81 5.77 -13.76
CA GLY A 122 7.07 5.61 -14.49
C GLY A 122 8.00 4.57 -13.89
N GLY A 123 7.58 3.87 -12.86
CA GLY A 123 8.39 2.87 -12.17
C GLY A 123 7.68 1.52 -12.07
N GLY A 124 7.96 0.81 -10.99
CA GLY A 124 7.46 -0.54 -10.79
C GLY A 124 6.08 -0.59 -10.15
N GLU A 125 5.55 -1.80 -10.10
CA GLU A 125 4.32 -2.13 -9.40
C GLU A 125 4.63 -3.25 -8.42
N THR A 126 4.09 -3.13 -7.20
CA THR A 126 4.20 -4.15 -6.16
C THR A 126 2.83 -4.74 -5.90
N TYR A 127 2.78 -6.05 -5.85
CA TYR A 127 1.57 -6.80 -5.57
C TYR A 127 1.74 -7.54 -4.24
N ALA A 128 0.72 -7.48 -3.39
CA ALA A 128 0.68 -8.25 -2.16
C ALA A 128 -0.74 -8.72 -1.89
N GLN A 129 -0.87 -9.95 -1.42
CA GLN A 129 -2.14 -10.45 -0.92
C GLN A 129 -2.09 -10.43 0.60
N MET A 130 -3.10 -9.84 1.22
CA MET A 130 -3.20 -9.71 2.66
C MET A 130 -4.45 -10.42 3.14
N GLU A 131 -4.36 -11.08 4.29
CA GLU A 131 -5.49 -11.76 4.90
C GLU A 131 -5.81 -11.14 6.24
N VAL A 132 -7.08 -10.85 6.46
CA VAL A 132 -7.56 -10.33 7.74
C VAL A 132 -7.81 -11.52 8.66
N THR A 133 -6.89 -11.77 9.59
CA THR A 133 -7.02 -12.87 10.55
C THR A 133 -7.74 -12.44 11.81
N SER A 134 -7.68 -11.14 12.13
CA SER A 134 -8.29 -10.58 13.34
C SER A 134 -8.64 -9.13 13.07
N LEU A 135 -9.66 -8.63 13.76
CA LEU A 135 -10.05 -7.23 13.72
C LEU A 135 -9.45 -6.42 14.87
N ASP A 136 -8.54 -7.00 15.64
CA ASP A 136 -7.85 -6.28 16.70
C ASP A 136 -6.88 -5.24 16.12
N GLY A 137 -6.81 -4.08 16.75
CA GLY A 137 -5.83 -3.06 16.36
C GLY A 137 -4.42 -3.61 16.47
N GLY A 138 -3.61 -3.41 15.42
CA GLY A 138 -2.27 -3.94 15.35
C GLY A 138 -2.16 -5.36 14.81
N ALA A 139 -3.26 -6.02 14.49
CA ALA A 139 -3.21 -7.36 13.89
C ALA A 139 -2.49 -7.33 12.55
N VAL A 140 -1.51 -8.21 12.38
CA VAL A 140 -0.66 -8.24 11.19
C VAL A 140 -1.42 -8.85 10.01
N LEU A 141 -1.30 -8.20 8.85
CA LEU A 141 -1.94 -8.64 7.60
C LEU A 141 -0.95 -9.30 6.65
N VAL A 142 0.31 -8.95 6.78
CA VAL A 142 1.39 -9.47 5.93
C VAL A 142 2.57 -9.86 6.80
#